data_d1e9ec53273f39ff22aa8f275d57ce7d
#
_entry.id   d1e9ec53273f39ff22aa8f275d57ce7d
#
_cell.length_a   1.000
_cell.length_b   1.000
_cell.length_c   1.000
_cell.angle_alpha   90.00
_cell.angle_beta   90.00
_cell.angle_gamma   90.00
#
_symmetry.space_group_name_H-M   'P 1'
#
loop_
_entity.id
_entity.type
_entity.pdbx_description
1 polymer ?
#
loop_
_entity_poly.entity_id
_entity_poly.type
_entity_poly.pdbx_seq_one_letter_code
_entity_poly.pdbx_strand_id
1 'polypeptide(L)'
;MPQAEYDILVSGGGVAGLAAACVFGSAGFSVVCVDPAPPITARDAEGSDLRTTAFLQPAQALLDRAGLWARLGPHAADLQVMRIVDAGGEVPEPRVTREFDASDISDRPFGWNLPNWLLRREMVAHLESLPSVTFRPGTGTTTLFTRESEARVGLSDGTRVRCRLVIAADGRNSPIREAAGVEVKTTRYGQKALAFAVSHPIPHENVSTEIHRSGGPFTLIPLPDYGGVPSSAIVWMEEGPEVARLAALPVEEFEAEMNIRSCHLFGPLTLASRRTVWPIISQVAERMSAERVALVAEAAHVVPPIGAQGLNMSLGDMRVLLELAQAAPERLGDHAMLDTYHRRRHLEVRARVTGIDLLNRASMMRAQPLRDARAQGLDAIYSLAPVRKTLMQMGLGARG
;
A
#
# COMPACT_ATOMS: atom_id res chain seq x y z
N MET A 1 32.05 -13.22 18.05
CA MET A 1 30.69 -12.74 18.27
C MET A 1 29.72 -13.87 17.95
N PRO A 2 28.67 -14.12 18.73
CA PRO A 2 27.71 -15.18 18.41
C PRO A 2 27.03 -14.85 17.09
N GLN A 3 26.99 -15.82 16.20
CA GLN A 3 26.33 -15.73 14.90
C GLN A 3 25.00 -16.46 15.02
N ALA A 4 23.89 -15.72 14.90
CA ALA A 4 22.54 -16.32 14.85
C ALA A 4 22.24 -16.78 13.41
N GLU A 5 21.58 -17.93 13.30
CA GLU A 5 21.23 -18.55 12.02
C GLU A 5 19.71 -18.58 11.85
N TYR A 6 19.23 -18.14 10.69
CA TYR A 6 17.82 -18.12 10.31
C TYR A 6 17.65 -18.56 8.85
N ASP A 7 16.47 -19.03 8.49
CA ASP A 7 16.13 -19.22 7.09
C ASP A 7 16.03 -17.86 6.38
N ILE A 8 15.35 -16.90 7.00
CA ILE A 8 15.02 -15.62 6.39
C ILE A 8 15.36 -14.46 7.32
N LEU A 9 15.99 -13.42 6.77
CA LEU A 9 16.06 -12.10 7.40
C LEU A 9 15.15 -11.14 6.63
N VAL A 10 14.21 -10.49 7.34
CA VAL A 10 13.38 -9.40 6.82
C VAL A 10 13.99 -8.07 7.29
N SER A 11 14.45 -7.25 6.35
CA SER A 11 14.93 -5.90 6.61
C SER A 11 13.77 -4.90 6.45
N GLY A 12 13.38 -4.25 7.54
CA GLY A 12 12.26 -3.31 7.62
C GLY A 12 11.08 -3.86 8.42
N GLY A 13 10.63 -3.10 9.43
CA GLY A 13 9.48 -3.37 10.30
C GLY A 13 8.27 -2.45 10.00
N GLY A 14 8.18 -1.92 8.79
CA GLY A 14 6.97 -1.29 8.27
C GLY A 14 5.85 -2.32 8.03
N VAL A 15 4.65 -1.88 7.64
CA VAL A 15 3.51 -2.79 7.41
C VAL A 15 3.87 -3.95 6.48
N ALA A 16 4.63 -3.69 5.41
CA ALA A 16 5.05 -4.72 4.46
C ALA A 16 6.04 -5.73 5.08
N GLY A 17 7.04 -5.26 5.83
CA GLY A 17 8.02 -6.15 6.47
C GLY A 17 7.40 -6.98 7.59
N LEU A 18 6.55 -6.38 8.41
CA LEU A 18 5.78 -7.13 9.43
C LEU A 18 4.88 -8.19 8.78
N ALA A 19 4.19 -7.83 7.67
CA ALA A 19 3.40 -8.79 6.91
C ALA A 19 4.25 -9.94 6.36
N ALA A 20 5.44 -9.65 5.82
CA ALA A 20 6.38 -10.68 5.36
C ALA A 20 6.80 -11.61 6.51
N ALA A 21 7.17 -11.05 7.66
CA ALA A 21 7.54 -11.85 8.84
C ALA A 21 6.38 -12.73 9.34
N CYS A 22 5.14 -12.21 9.35
CA CYS A 22 3.94 -12.99 9.67
C CYS A 22 3.75 -14.14 8.67
N VAL A 23 3.78 -13.83 7.36
CA VAL A 23 3.50 -14.80 6.29
C VAL A 23 4.53 -15.95 6.27
N PHE A 24 5.81 -15.64 6.35
CA PHE A 24 6.85 -16.66 6.31
C PHE A 24 7.00 -17.39 7.65
N GLY A 25 6.84 -16.68 8.77
CA GLY A 25 6.85 -17.29 10.10
C GLY A 25 5.70 -18.27 10.31
N SER A 26 4.48 -17.92 9.91
CA SER A 26 3.31 -18.82 9.94
C SER A 26 3.46 -20.03 9.00
N ALA A 27 4.29 -19.91 7.97
CA ALA A 27 4.62 -21.01 7.06
C ALA A 27 5.73 -21.95 7.61
N GLY A 28 6.26 -21.69 8.81
CA GLY A 28 7.23 -22.54 9.50
C GLY A 28 8.70 -22.20 9.23
N PHE A 29 9.00 -21.14 8.47
CA PHE A 29 10.38 -20.68 8.32
C PHE A 29 10.86 -19.97 9.59
N SER A 30 12.14 -20.15 9.94
CA SER A 30 12.79 -19.37 10.97
C SER A 30 13.11 -17.97 10.44
N VAL A 31 12.47 -16.94 11.02
CA VAL A 31 12.54 -15.56 10.53
C VAL A 31 13.09 -14.63 11.59
N VAL A 32 14.03 -13.78 11.21
CA VAL A 32 14.37 -12.58 11.99
C VAL A 32 13.91 -11.34 11.21
N CYS A 33 13.09 -10.50 11.84
CA CYS A 33 12.65 -9.22 11.30
C CYS A 33 13.31 -8.09 12.09
N VAL A 34 13.96 -7.15 11.39
CA VAL A 34 14.68 -6.05 12.00
C VAL A 34 14.20 -4.70 11.45
N ASP A 35 14.15 -3.68 12.32
CA ASP A 35 13.84 -2.30 11.93
C ASP A 35 14.62 -1.33 12.83
N PRO A 36 15.24 -0.26 12.29
CA PRO A 36 15.96 0.72 13.09
C PRO A 36 15.07 1.49 14.07
N ALA A 37 13.75 1.53 13.83
CA ALA A 37 12.79 2.20 14.70
C ALA A 37 11.75 1.21 15.25
N PRO A 38 11.33 1.32 16.52
CA PRO A 38 10.18 0.59 17.03
C PRO A 38 8.90 0.99 16.25
N PRO A 39 8.00 0.04 15.95
CA PRO A 39 6.74 0.36 15.29
C PRO A 39 5.83 1.17 16.22
N ILE A 40 5.28 2.26 15.70
CA ILE A 40 4.29 3.05 16.42
C ILE A 40 2.93 2.38 16.21
N THR A 41 2.32 1.91 17.32
CA THR A 41 1.13 1.07 17.32
C THR A 41 -0.11 1.73 17.93
N ALA A 42 -0.01 2.99 18.37
CA ALA A 42 -1.12 3.75 18.91
C ALA A 42 -1.53 4.89 17.98
N ARG A 43 -2.85 5.13 17.85
CA ARG A 43 -3.40 6.17 16.97
C ARG A 43 -2.86 7.56 17.30
N ASP A 44 -2.89 7.92 18.58
CA ASP A 44 -2.61 9.28 19.05
C ASP A 44 -1.13 9.51 19.39
N ALA A 45 -0.28 8.49 19.21
CA ALA A 45 1.15 8.62 19.44
C ALA A 45 1.78 9.56 18.42
N GLU A 46 2.79 10.33 18.85
CA GLU A 46 3.60 11.14 17.95
C GLU A 46 4.23 10.25 16.85
N GLY A 47 4.20 10.71 15.60
CA GLY A 47 4.72 9.94 14.47
C GLY A 47 3.83 8.78 13.99
N SER A 48 2.65 8.55 14.59
CA SER A 48 1.72 7.51 14.14
C SER A 48 1.36 7.65 12.66
N ASP A 49 1.36 6.56 11.91
CA ASP A 49 0.96 6.52 10.51
C ASP A 49 -0.56 6.43 10.40
N LEU A 50 -1.19 7.57 10.17
CA LEU A 50 -2.65 7.71 10.05
C LEU A 50 -3.18 7.40 8.65
N ARG A 51 -2.32 7.04 7.71
CA ARG A 51 -2.75 6.51 6.42
C ARG A 51 -3.47 5.18 6.63
N THR A 52 -4.25 4.81 5.65
CA THR A 52 -4.94 3.53 5.63
C THR A 52 -4.47 2.67 4.47
N THR A 53 -4.70 1.39 4.61
CA THR A 53 -4.46 0.41 3.56
C THR A 53 -5.74 -0.39 3.33
N ALA A 54 -6.19 -0.41 2.09
CA ALA A 54 -7.23 -1.32 1.65
C ALA A 54 -6.61 -2.62 1.15
N PHE A 55 -6.96 -3.75 1.76
CA PHE A 55 -6.58 -5.09 1.30
C PHE A 55 -7.61 -5.59 0.31
N LEU A 56 -7.18 -5.87 -0.92
CA LEU A 56 -8.02 -6.52 -1.93
C LEU A 56 -8.13 -8.03 -1.64
N GLN A 57 -9.08 -8.70 -2.26
CA GLN A 57 -9.40 -10.11 -1.99
C GLN A 57 -8.18 -11.05 -2.00
N PRO A 58 -7.24 -11.01 -2.99
CA PRO A 58 -6.05 -11.88 -2.98
C PRO A 58 -5.09 -11.61 -1.81
N ALA A 59 -4.98 -10.34 -1.40
CA ALA A 59 -4.15 -9.95 -0.26
C ALA A 59 -4.77 -10.43 1.05
N GLN A 60 -6.08 -10.26 1.22
CA GLN A 60 -6.82 -10.77 2.37
C GLN A 60 -6.66 -12.29 2.50
N ALA A 61 -6.80 -13.03 1.40
CA ALA A 61 -6.62 -14.48 1.40
C ALA A 61 -5.20 -14.94 1.80
N LEU A 62 -4.16 -14.16 1.46
CA LEU A 62 -2.79 -14.43 1.93
C LEU A 62 -2.66 -14.21 3.44
N LEU A 63 -3.21 -13.11 3.95
CA LEU A 63 -3.17 -12.80 5.40
C LEU A 63 -4.01 -13.79 6.21
N ASP A 64 -5.11 -14.27 5.66
CA ASP A 64 -5.96 -15.29 6.28
C ASP A 64 -5.22 -16.63 6.42
N ARG A 65 -4.56 -17.08 5.37
CA ARG A 65 -3.68 -18.28 5.41
C ARG A 65 -2.54 -18.16 6.43
N ALA A 66 -2.06 -16.95 6.68
CA ALA A 66 -1.06 -16.68 7.70
C ALA A 66 -1.66 -16.57 9.13
N GLY A 67 -2.98 -16.75 9.30
CA GLY A 67 -3.67 -16.61 10.59
C GLY A 67 -3.82 -15.16 11.07
N LEU A 68 -3.36 -14.19 10.30
CA LEU A 68 -3.38 -12.77 10.70
C LEU A 68 -4.76 -12.15 10.52
N TRP A 69 -5.58 -12.63 9.57
CA TRP A 69 -6.87 -12.02 9.25
C TRP A 69 -7.87 -12.11 10.41
N ALA A 70 -7.80 -13.15 11.22
CA ALA A 70 -8.63 -13.28 12.43
C ALA A 70 -8.46 -12.10 13.41
N ARG A 71 -7.28 -11.45 13.41
CA ARG A 71 -7.00 -10.25 14.21
C ARG A 71 -7.42 -8.97 13.51
N LEU A 72 -7.27 -8.90 12.19
CA LEU A 72 -7.51 -7.68 11.40
C LEU A 72 -8.99 -7.49 11.04
N GLY A 73 -9.67 -8.57 10.67
CA GLY A 73 -11.04 -8.54 10.18
C GLY A 73 -12.04 -7.79 11.07
N PRO A 74 -12.04 -7.99 12.40
CA PRO A 74 -12.95 -7.27 13.30
C PRO A 74 -12.81 -5.73 13.31
N HIS A 75 -11.71 -5.22 12.77
CA HIS A 75 -11.40 -3.78 12.73
C HIS A 75 -11.51 -3.19 11.32
N ALA A 76 -11.84 -3.99 10.33
CA ALA A 76 -11.84 -3.59 8.94
C ALA A 76 -13.15 -2.94 8.54
N ALA A 77 -13.09 -1.91 7.69
CA ALA A 77 -14.25 -1.38 6.99
C ALA A 77 -14.33 -2.00 5.59
N ASP A 78 -15.48 -2.53 5.22
CA ASP A 78 -15.70 -3.11 3.90
C ASP A 78 -15.65 -2.05 2.80
N LEU A 79 -15.17 -2.42 1.64
CA LEU A 79 -15.20 -1.63 0.41
C LEU A 79 -16.07 -2.37 -0.61
N GLN A 80 -17.37 -2.11 -0.56
CA GLN A 80 -18.35 -2.77 -1.42
C GLN A 80 -18.45 -2.09 -2.78
N VAL A 81 -18.48 -0.77 -2.80
CA VAL A 81 -18.65 0.03 -4.00
C VAL A 81 -17.49 1.00 -4.16
N MET A 82 -16.96 1.11 -5.37
CA MET A 82 -16.08 2.19 -5.78
C MET A 82 -16.88 3.20 -6.59
N ARG A 83 -17.08 4.39 -6.05
CA ARG A 83 -17.73 5.52 -6.72
C ARG A 83 -16.67 6.45 -7.29
N ILE A 84 -16.73 6.68 -8.60
CA ILE A 84 -15.89 7.67 -9.29
C ILE A 84 -16.76 8.85 -9.68
N VAL A 85 -16.36 10.04 -9.25
CA VAL A 85 -17.06 11.30 -9.52
C VAL A 85 -16.14 12.21 -10.34
N ASP A 86 -16.57 12.60 -11.53
CA ASP A 86 -15.94 13.71 -12.24
C ASP A 86 -16.63 15.01 -11.85
N ALA A 87 -15.87 15.91 -11.22
CA ALA A 87 -16.25 17.26 -10.85
C ALA A 87 -15.37 18.30 -11.57
N GLY A 88 -14.86 17.95 -12.75
CA GLY A 88 -13.91 18.75 -13.53
C GLY A 88 -14.57 19.92 -14.31
N GLY A 89 -15.80 20.33 -13.99
CA GLY A 89 -16.46 21.50 -14.54
C GLY A 89 -15.89 22.82 -14.03
N GLU A 90 -16.53 23.94 -14.40
CA GLU A 90 -16.23 25.28 -13.88
C GLU A 90 -16.63 25.39 -12.40
N VAL A 91 -17.77 24.80 -12.06
CA VAL A 91 -18.29 24.73 -10.69
C VAL A 91 -17.84 23.42 -10.03
N PRO A 92 -17.55 23.39 -8.71
CA PRO A 92 -17.14 22.17 -8.01
C PRO A 92 -18.36 21.26 -7.68
N GLU A 93 -19.01 20.78 -8.73
CA GLU A 93 -20.19 19.91 -8.65
C GLU A 93 -19.99 18.63 -9.45
N PRO A 94 -20.60 17.50 -9.04
CA PRO A 94 -20.58 16.26 -9.80
C PRO A 94 -21.17 16.41 -11.20
N ARG A 95 -20.42 16.14 -12.25
CA ARG A 95 -20.89 16.10 -13.65
C ARG A 95 -21.22 14.68 -14.10
N VAL A 96 -20.35 13.73 -13.72
CA VAL A 96 -20.51 12.31 -14.02
C VAL A 96 -20.24 11.55 -12.75
N THR A 97 -21.14 10.66 -12.38
CA THR A 97 -20.97 9.73 -11.25
C THR A 97 -21.16 8.31 -11.77
N ARG A 98 -20.20 7.41 -11.48
CA ARG A 98 -20.26 6.00 -11.82
C ARG A 98 -19.88 5.15 -10.61
N GLU A 99 -20.65 4.11 -10.40
CA GLU A 99 -20.47 3.18 -9.28
C GLU A 99 -20.12 1.80 -9.82
N PHE A 100 -19.04 1.25 -9.29
CA PHE A 100 -18.57 -0.09 -9.58
C PHE A 100 -18.84 -0.91 -8.33
N ASP A 101 -19.85 -1.78 -8.38
CA ASP A 101 -20.24 -2.62 -7.26
C ASP A 101 -19.52 -3.97 -7.33
N ALA A 102 -18.93 -4.41 -6.23
CA ALA A 102 -18.26 -5.70 -6.16
C ALA A 102 -19.16 -6.86 -6.53
N SER A 103 -20.47 -6.76 -6.27
CA SER A 103 -21.47 -7.78 -6.60
C SER A 103 -21.60 -8.07 -8.09
N ASP A 104 -21.13 -7.17 -8.96
CA ASP A 104 -21.06 -7.39 -10.42
C ASP A 104 -20.10 -8.52 -10.81
N ILE A 105 -19.11 -8.86 -9.93
CA ILE A 105 -18.00 -9.78 -10.26
C ILE A 105 -17.63 -10.73 -9.10
N SER A 106 -18.13 -10.56 -7.91
CA SER A 106 -17.80 -11.33 -6.70
C SER A 106 -18.95 -11.30 -5.71
N ASP A 107 -19.05 -12.32 -4.86
CA ASP A 107 -19.95 -12.38 -3.69
C ASP A 107 -19.35 -11.72 -2.43
N ARG A 108 -18.17 -11.11 -2.56
CA ARG A 108 -17.40 -10.48 -1.49
C ARG A 108 -17.10 -9.02 -1.82
N PRO A 109 -16.87 -8.14 -0.82
CA PRO A 109 -16.40 -6.78 -1.06
C PRO A 109 -15.13 -6.75 -1.92
N PHE A 110 -14.86 -5.65 -2.60
CA PHE A 110 -13.60 -5.42 -3.30
C PHE A 110 -12.39 -5.59 -2.39
N GLY A 111 -12.55 -5.14 -1.14
CA GLY A 111 -11.49 -5.17 -0.16
C GLY A 111 -11.94 -4.65 1.20
N TRP A 112 -10.97 -4.46 2.08
CA TRP A 112 -11.16 -4.09 3.48
C TRP A 112 -10.12 -3.04 3.87
N ASN A 113 -10.58 -1.91 4.38
CA ASN A 113 -9.70 -0.80 4.74
C ASN A 113 -9.38 -0.80 6.23
N LEU A 114 -8.09 -0.61 6.55
CA LEU A 114 -7.59 -0.54 7.94
C LEU A 114 -6.55 0.57 8.10
N PRO A 115 -6.50 1.25 9.26
CA PRO A 115 -5.44 2.20 9.57
C PRO A 115 -4.07 1.52 9.75
N ASN A 116 -3.00 2.14 9.25
CA ASN A 116 -1.65 1.55 9.30
C ASN A 116 -1.11 1.38 10.73
N TRP A 117 -1.45 2.28 11.66
CA TRP A 117 -1.06 2.11 13.07
C TRP A 117 -1.67 0.86 13.69
N LEU A 118 -2.93 0.54 13.34
CA LEU A 118 -3.63 -0.66 13.79
C LEU A 118 -3.05 -1.92 13.14
N LEU A 119 -2.74 -1.86 11.84
CA LEU A 119 -2.05 -2.95 11.16
C LEU A 119 -0.74 -3.31 11.87
N ARG A 120 0.07 -2.32 12.22
CA ARG A 120 1.32 -2.54 12.96
C ARG A 120 1.06 -3.17 14.32
N ARG A 121 0.04 -2.69 15.07
CA ARG A 121 -0.33 -3.25 16.38
C ARG A 121 -0.65 -4.74 16.27
N GLU A 122 -1.56 -5.09 15.38
CA GLU A 122 -2.02 -6.47 15.25
C GLU A 122 -0.96 -7.40 14.66
N MET A 123 -0.14 -6.89 13.73
CA MET A 123 0.97 -7.65 13.16
C MET A 123 2.04 -7.93 14.22
N VAL A 124 2.44 -6.96 15.03
CA VAL A 124 3.40 -7.17 16.13
C VAL A 124 2.86 -8.19 17.13
N ALA A 125 1.60 -8.05 17.56
CA ALA A 125 0.97 -9.00 18.46
C ALA A 125 0.86 -10.42 17.86
N HIS A 126 0.70 -10.53 16.54
CA HIS A 126 0.73 -11.81 15.85
C HIS A 126 2.15 -12.41 15.83
N LEU A 127 3.18 -11.61 15.54
CA LEU A 127 4.58 -12.07 15.57
C LEU A 127 4.98 -12.63 16.94
N GLU A 128 4.52 -12.01 18.03
CA GLU A 128 4.78 -12.49 19.40
C GLU A 128 4.18 -13.88 19.66
N SER A 129 3.16 -14.28 18.91
CA SER A 129 2.56 -15.63 19.00
C SER A 129 3.26 -16.68 18.15
N LEU A 130 4.22 -16.28 17.30
CA LEU A 130 4.95 -17.17 16.38
C LEU A 130 6.34 -17.52 16.94
N PRO A 131 6.57 -18.74 17.43
CA PRO A 131 7.86 -19.12 18.00
C PRO A 131 8.99 -19.19 16.96
N SER A 132 8.64 -19.28 15.67
CA SER A 132 9.58 -19.25 14.55
C SER A 132 10.10 -17.85 14.21
N VAL A 133 9.54 -16.78 14.81
CA VAL A 133 9.88 -15.40 14.47
C VAL A 133 10.57 -14.70 15.60
N THR A 134 11.71 -14.05 15.31
CA THR A 134 12.39 -13.12 16.21
C THR A 134 12.20 -11.70 15.66
N PHE A 135 11.45 -10.86 16.35
CA PHE A 135 11.32 -9.46 15.99
C PHE A 135 12.29 -8.59 16.81
N ARG A 136 13.09 -7.76 16.16
CA ARG A 136 14.12 -6.90 16.76
C ARG A 136 13.90 -5.43 16.39
N PRO A 137 12.94 -4.76 17.00
CA PRO A 137 12.75 -3.31 16.84
C PRO A 137 13.93 -2.54 17.45
N GLY A 138 14.28 -1.40 16.89
CA GLY A 138 15.44 -0.60 17.26
C GLY A 138 16.77 -1.13 16.70
N THR A 139 16.74 -2.10 15.80
CA THR A 139 17.93 -2.71 15.21
C THR A 139 17.82 -2.69 13.67
N GLY A 140 18.68 -1.94 13.02
CA GLY A 140 18.73 -1.83 11.55
C GLY A 140 19.82 -2.68 10.93
N THR A 141 19.72 -2.93 9.63
CA THR A 141 20.78 -3.56 8.82
C THR A 141 21.86 -2.53 8.49
N THR A 142 23.13 -2.94 8.55
CA THR A 142 24.29 -2.07 8.29
C THR A 142 25.17 -2.56 7.15
N THR A 143 25.32 -3.87 6.99
CA THR A 143 26.14 -4.46 5.92
C THR A 143 25.44 -5.69 5.37
N LEU A 144 25.61 -5.91 4.09
CA LEU A 144 25.17 -7.11 3.39
C LEU A 144 26.38 -7.76 2.70
N PHE A 145 26.57 -9.04 2.92
CA PHE A 145 27.52 -9.85 2.20
C PHE A 145 26.83 -11.14 1.76
N THR A 146 26.85 -11.43 0.47
CA THR A 146 26.20 -12.59 -0.13
C THR A 146 27.20 -13.58 -0.72
N ARG A 147 26.82 -14.82 -0.71
CA ARG A 147 27.49 -15.96 -1.39
C ARG A 147 26.45 -16.90 -1.95
N GLU A 148 26.86 -17.80 -2.80
CA GLU A 148 25.99 -18.79 -3.42
C GLU A 148 25.12 -19.58 -2.40
N SER A 149 25.62 -19.88 -1.21
CA SER A 149 24.94 -20.68 -0.18
C SER A 149 24.22 -19.88 0.90
N GLU A 150 24.63 -18.61 1.16
CA GLU A 150 24.16 -17.85 2.31
C GLU A 150 24.27 -16.33 2.11
N ALA A 151 23.52 -15.57 2.91
CA ALA A 151 23.77 -14.16 3.16
C ALA A 151 24.23 -13.94 4.61
N ARG A 152 25.11 -12.98 4.81
CA ARG A 152 25.56 -12.47 6.12
C ARG A 152 25.22 -11.01 6.23
N VAL A 153 24.41 -10.67 7.22
CA VAL A 153 23.92 -9.31 7.44
C VAL A 153 24.47 -8.80 8.76
N GLY A 154 25.16 -7.68 8.73
CA GLY A 154 25.54 -6.95 9.94
C GLY A 154 24.38 -6.09 10.43
N LEU A 155 24.21 -6.02 11.74
CA LEU A 155 23.16 -5.24 12.40
C LEU A 155 23.75 -4.07 13.19
N SER A 156 22.94 -3.05 13.44
CA SER A 156 23.38 -1.81 14.12
C SER A 156 23.80 -1.99 15.58
N ASP A 157 23.40 -3.08 16.23
CA ASP A 157 23.84 -3.46 17.58
C ASP A 157 25.17 -4.26 17.60
N GLY A 158 25.83 -4.37 16.45
CA GLY A 158 27.09 -5.10 16.30
C GLY A 158 26.96 -6.62 16.11
N THR A 159 25.73 -7.16 16.17
CA THR A 159 25.52 -8.59 15.92
C THR A 159 25.56 -8.90 14.41
N ARG A 160 25.75 -10.18 14.08
CA ARG A 160 25.73 -10.67 12.71
C ARG A 160 24.71 -11.79 12.58
N VAL A 161 23.91 -11.74 11.51
CA VAL A 161 22.92 -12.77 11.16
C VAL A 161 23.39 -13.47 9.91
N ARG A 162 23.33 -14.79 9.94
CA ARG A 162 23.49 -15.66 8.77
C ARG A 162 22.09 -16.14 8.36
N CYS A 163 21.74 -16.03 7.09
CA CYS A 163 20.47 -16.50 6.58
C CYS A 163 20.59 -17.02 5.14
N ARG A 164 19.57 -17.75 4.69
CA ARG A 164 19.50 -18.29 3.33
C ARG A 164 18.89 -17.28 2.36
N LEU A 165 18.00 -16.41 2.87
CA LEU A 165 17.30 -15.39 2.09
C LEU A 165 17.20 -14.10 2.90
N VAL A 166 17.48 -12.96 2.26
CA VAL A 166 17.14 -11.62 2.75
C VAL A 166 15.93 -11.10 1.99
N ILE A 167 14.89 -10.71 2.70
CA ILE A 167 13.73 -9.99 2.15
C ILE A 167 13.90 -8.51 2.48
N ALA A 168 14.16 -7.69 1.46
CA ALA A 168 14.27 -6.25 1.61
C ALA A 168 12.88 -5.60 1.53
N ALA A 169 12.39 -5.12 2.69
CA ALA A 169 11.14 -4.39 2.88
C ALA A 169 11.39 -3.03 3.58
N ASP A 170 12.59 -2.50 3.44
CA ASP A 170 13.20 -1.36 4.15
C ASP A 170 12.95 -0.01 3.44
N GLY A 171 11.90 0.05 2.62
CA GLY A 171 11.36 1.27 2.06
C GLY A 171 12.02 1.73 0.76
N ARG A 172 11.57 2.88 0.25
CA ARG A 172 11.96 3.40 -1.06
C ARG A 172 13.45 3.71 -1.21
N ASN A 173 14.12 3.99 -0.12
CA ASN A 173 15.56 4.25 -0.06
C ASN A 173 16.31 3.02 0.51
N SER A 174 15.87 1.83 0.20
CA SER A 174 16.35 0.55 0.72
C SER A 174 17.87 0.42 0.72
N PRO A 175 18.51 0.37 1.89
CA PRO A 175 19.95 0.13 1.99
C PRO A 175 20.33 -1.29 1.53
N ILE A 176 19.47 -2.28 1.71
CA ILE A 176 19.69 -3.65 1.21
C ILE A 176 19.67 -3.69 -0.31
N ARG A 177 18.72 -3.00 -0.97
CA ARG A 177 18.72 -2.90 -2.43
C ARG A 177 19.98 -2.25 -2.96
N GLU A 178 20.40 -1.15 -2.35
CA GLU A 178 21.62 -0.42 -2.72
C GLU A 178 22.86 -1.31 -2.54
N ALA A 179 22.99 -1.97 -1.38
CA ALA A 179 24.09 -2.90 -1.11
C ALA A 179 24.10 -4.12 -2.06
N ALA A 180 22.93 -4.53 -2.55
CA ALA A 180 22.80 -5.60 -3.56
C ALA A 180 23.06 -5.12 -5.01
N GLY A 181 23.36 -3.83 -5.21
CA GLY A 181 23.68 -3.26 -6.52
C GLY A 181 22.49 -3.18 -7.48
N VAL A 182 21.26 -3.10 -6.96
CA VAL A 182 20.04 -3.01 -7.80
C VAL A 182 19.61 -1.55 -7.94
N GLU A 183 19.64 -1.07 -9.17
CA GLU A 183 19.22 0.29 -9.51
C GLU A 183 17.69 0.44 -9.57
N VAL A 184 17.22 1.68 -9.49
CA VAL A 184 15.79 2.03 -9.58
C VAL A 184 15.55 3.15 -10.59
N LYS A 185 14.45 3.04 -11.33
CA LYS A 185 13.94 4.13 -12.15
C LYS A 185 12.85 4.88 -11.37
N THR A 186 13.06 6.18 -11.16
CA THR A 186 12.11 7.04 -10.42
C THR A 186 11.48 8.08 -11.32
N THR A 187 10.15 8.19 -11.28
CA THR A 187 9.37 9.26 -11.91
C THR A 187 8.78 10.16 -10.82
N ARG A 188 9.01 11.47 -10.94
CA ARG A 188 8.47 12.49 -10.04
C ARG A 188 7.40 13.28 -10.76
N TYR A 189 6.22 13.43 -10.13
CA TYR A 189 5.08 14.13 -10.74
C TYR A 189 4.95 15.59 -10.30
N GLY A 190 5.74 16.01 -9.31
CA GLY A 190 5.55 17.32 -8.66
C GLY A 190 4.34 17.38 -7.71
N GLN A 191 3.59 16.29 -7.62
CA GLN A 191 2.45 16.14 -6.72
C GLN A 191 2.88 15.75 -5.31
N LYS A 192 2.00 16.08 -4.37
CA LYS A 192 1.99 15.55 -3.01
C LYS A 192 0.58 15.09 -2.66
N ALA A 193 0.43 14.31 -1.59
CA ALA A 193 -0.85 13.98 -1.01
C ALA A 193 -0.92 14.49 0.43
N LEU A 194 -2.10 15.01 0.81
CA LEU A 194 -2.53 15.14 2.19
C LEU A 194 -3.26 13.86 2.58
N ALA A 195 -2.88 13.26 3.70
CA ALA A 195 -3.55 12.12 4.28
C ALA A 195 -4.01 12.45 5.71
N PHE A 196 -5.28 12.24 5.98
CA PHE A 196 -5.94 12.53 7.26
C PHE A 196 -7.27 11.77 7.36
N ALA A 197 -7.92 11.81 8.54
CA ALA A 197 -9.26 11.27 8.75
C ALA A 197 -10.27 12.41 8.96
N VAL A 198 -11.50 12.15 8.57
CA VAL A 198 -12.66 13.05 8.78
C VAL A 198 -13.82 12.28 9.39
N SER A 199 -14.69 13.01 10.11
CA SER A 199 -16.05 12.61 10.44
C SER A 199 -17.07 13.35 9.57
N HIS A 200 -18.24 12.77 9.36
CA HIS A 200 -19.29 13.33 8.52
C HIS A 200 -20.67 12.81 8.92
N PRO A 201 -21.77 13.60 8.67
CA PRO A 201 -23.11 13.21 9.11
C PRO A 201 -23.77 12.15 8.25
N ILE A 202 -23.40 12.02 6.97
CA ILE A 202 -24.00 11.06 6.02
C ILE A 202 -23.15 9.79 6.01
N PRO A 203 -23.68 8.60 6.38
CA PRO A 203 -22.93 7.34 6.35
C PRO A 203 -22.34 7.03 4.97
N HIS A 204 -21.12 6.47 4.95
CA HIS A 204 -20.44 6.09 3.71
C HIS A 204 -20.99 4.80 3.08
N GLU A 205 -21.74 3.99 3.82
CA GLU A 205 -22.36 2.74 3.35
C GLU A 205 -21.41 1.81 2.59
N ASN A 206 -20.16 1.72 3.05
CA ASN A 206 -19.09 0.93 2.44
C ASN A 206 -18.71 1.36 1.00
N VAL A 207 -19.03 2.62 0.63
CA VAL A 207 -18.69 3.23 -0.66
C VAL A 207 -17.39 4.01 -0.55
N SER A 208 -16.34 3.56 -1.24
CA SER A 208 -15.13 4.37 -1.47
C SER A 208 -15.40 5.36 -2.60
N THR A 209 -15.25 6.65 -2.34
CA THR A 209 -15.56 7.72 -3.32
C THR A 209 -14.30 8.45 -3.76
N GLU A 210 -14.01 8.44 -5.05
CA GLU A 210 -12.89 9.13 -5.66
C GLU A 210 -13.39 10.28 -6.54
N ILE A 211 -13.04 11.52 -6.19
CA ILE A 211 -13.52 12.74 -6.84
C ILE A 211 -12.39 13.35 -7.68
N HIS A 212 -12.57 13.39 -8.98
CA HIS A 212 -11.64 13.97 -9.94
C HIS A 212 -12.04 15.40 -10.31
N ARG A 213 -11.12 16.34 -10.08
CA ARG A 213 -11.25 17.72 -10.56
C ARG A 213 -10.02 18.12 -11.38
N SER A 214 -8.97 18.59 -10.74
CA SER A 214 -7.64 18.90 -11.30
C SER A 214 -6.58 18.62 -10.23
N GLY A 215 -5.31 18.55 -10.62
CA GLY A 215 -4.20 18.35 -9.67
C GLY A 215 -4.03 16.89 -9.19
N GLY A 216 -5.11 16.15 -9.07
CA GLY A 216 -5.16 14.76 -8.62
C GLY A 216 -6.51 14.39 -8.00
N PRO A 217 -6.71 13.13 -7.61
CA PRO A 217 -7.95 12.71 -6.96
C PRO A 217 -8.05 13.19 -5.51
N PHE A 218 -9.29 13.35 -5.06
CA PHE A 218 -9.69 13.45 -3.67
C PHE A 218 -10.49 12.20 -3.32
N THR A 219 -9.95 11.35 -2.48
CA THR A 219 -10.54 10.05 -2.19
C THR A 219 -11.01 9.97 -0.75
N LEU A 220 -12.29 9.61 -0.55
CA LEU A 220 -12.87 9.25 0.75
C LEU A 220 -12.94 7.73 0.82
N ILE A 221 -12.29 7.14 1.79
CA ILE A 221 -12.21 5.69 1.96
C ILE A 221 -12.88 5.33 3.29
N PRO A 222 -13.88 4.45 3.32
CA PRO A 222 -14.57 4.01 4.52
C PRO A 222 -13.63 3.65 5.67
N LEU A 223 -13.95 4.14 6.86
CA LEU A 223 -13.37 3.72 8.13
C LEU A 223 -14.49 3.22 9.04
N PRO A 224 -14.19 2.37 10.02
CA PRO A 224 -15.14 2.12 11.09
C PRO A 224 -15.53 3.43 11.80
N ASP A 225 -16.77 3.53 12.23
CA ASP A 225 -17.27 4.69 12.96
C ASP A 225 -16.37 5.01 14.16
N TYR A 226 -16.10 6.27 14.35
CA TYR A 226 -15.33 6.74 15.49
C TYR A 226 -16.22 7.50 16.47
N GLY A 227 -16.36 6.94 17.69
CA GLY A 227 -17.28 7.51 18.68
C GLY A 227 -18.75 7.49 18.24
N GLY A 228 -19.14 6.54 17.37
CA GLY A 228 -20.51 6.44 16.84
C GLY A 228 -20.80 7.44 15.71
N VAL A 229 -19.77 8.10 15.17
CA VAL A 229 -19.90 9.04 14.05
C VAL A 229 -19.27 8.43 12.79
N PRO A 230 -19.97 8.45 11.64
CA PRO A 230 -19.42 8.00 10.36
C PRO A 230 -18.09 8.68 10.05
N SER A 231 -17.10 7.90 9.63
CA SER A 231 -15.73 8.37 9.44
C SER A 231 -15.13 7.86 8.14
N SER A 232 -14.28 8.67 7.52
CA SER A 232 -13.55 8.30 6.32
C SER A 232 -12.08 8.72 6.40
N ALA A 233 -11.20 7.91 5.83
CA ALA A 233 -9.84 8.34 5.53
C ALA A 233 -9.82 9.15 4.24
N ILE A 234 -9.04 10.21 4.23
CA ILE A 234 -8.86 11.07 3.05
C ILE A 234 -7.46 10.90 2.50
N VAL A 235 -7.40 10.76 1.18
CA VAL A 235 -6.19 10.98 0.38
C VAL A 235 -6.49 12.08 -0.62
N TRP A 236 -5.94 13.27 -0.38
CA TRP A 236 -6.11 14.43 -1.26
C TRP A 236 -4.81 14.69 -2.00
N MET A 237 -4.77 14.36 -3.29
CA MET A 237 -3.62 14.60 -4.16
C MET A 237 -3.77 15.94 -4.86
N GLU A 238 -2.69 16.72 -4.83
CA GLU A 238 -2.58 18.02 -5.50
C GLU A 238 -1.12 18.33 -5.86
N GLU A 239 -0.90 19.44 -6.57
CA GLU A 239 0.45 19.91 -6.82
C GLU A 239 1.16 20.31 -5.53
N GLY A 240 2.47 20.13 -5.50
CA GLY A 240 3.28 20.35 -4.30
C GLY A 240 3.10 21.71 -3.64
N PRO A 241 3.07 22.85 -4.39
CA PRO A 241 2.82 24.18 -3.83
C PRO A 241 1.42 24.31 -3.21
N GLU A 242 0.40 23.76 -3.86
CA GLU A 242 -0.98 23.79 -3.36
C GLU A 242 -1.13 22.94 -2.08
N VAL A 243 -0.53 21.76 -2.05
CA VAL A 243 -0.50 20.95 -0.81
C VAL A 243 0.20 21.71 0.33
N ALA A 244 1.29 22.43 0.04
CA ALA A 244 1.96 23.25 1.06
C ALA A 244 1.05 24.37 1.59
N ARG A 245 0.29 25.04 0.71
CA ARG A 245 -0.70 26.04 1.09
C ARG A 245 -1.78 25.45 1.97
N LEU A 246 -2.43 24.36 1.52
CA LEU A 246 -3.49 23.67 2.25
C LEU A 246 -3.03 23.15 3.62
N ALA A 247 -1.83 22.62 3.70
CA ALA A 247 -1.28 22.11 4.95
C ALA A 247 -1.02 23.21 6.00
N ALA A 248 -0.77 24.43 5.56
CA ALA A 248 -0.53 25.58 6.41
C ALA A 248 -1.80 26.32 6.87
N LEU A 249 -2.96 26.05 6.26
CA LEU A 249 -4.22 26.70 6.62
C LEU A 249 -4.63 26.40 8.06
N PRO A 250 -5.25 27.36 8.78
CA PRO A 250 -6.02 27.09 9.99
C PRO A 250 -7.07 26.00 9.72
N VAL A 251 -7.51 25.31 10.77
CA VAL A 251 -8.43 24.16 10.63
C VAL A 251 -9.73 24.58 9.94
N GLU A 252 -10.33 25.68 10.34
CA GLU A 252 -11.61 26.19 9.79
C GLU A 252 -11.52 26.50 8.28
N GLU A 253 -10.43 27.15 7.86
CA GLU A 253 -10.20 27.46 6.44
C GLU A 253 -9.90 26.20 5.64
N PHE A 254 -9.15 25.26 6.21
CA PHE A 254 -8.89 23.97 5.60
C PHE A 254 -10.16 23.14 5.39
N GLU A 255 -11.05 23.13 6.40
CA GLU A 255 -12.35 22.45 6.32
C GLU A 255 -13.25 23.07 5.24
N ALA A 256 -13.25 24.39 5.10
CA ALA A 256 -13.99 25.05 4.04
C ALA A 256 -13.51 24.63 2.63
N GLU A 257 -12.19 24.63 2.40
CA GLU A 257 -11.59 24.16 1.14
C GLU A 257 -11.88 22.67 0.88
N MET A 258 -11.76 21.83 1.91
CA MET A 258 -12.04 20.42 1.86
C MET A 258 -13.50 20.14 1.51
N ASN A 259 -14.44 20.86 2.08
CA ASN A 259 -15.87 20.71 1.81
C ASN A 259 -16.22 21.09 0.37
N ILE A 260 -15.63 22.14 -0.16
CA ILE A 260 -15.74 22.49 -1.59
C ILE A 260 -15.15 21.36 -2.46
N ARG A 261 -13.97 20.83 -2.09
CA ARG A 261 -13.26 19.81 -2.85
C ARG A 261 -14.00 18.48 -2.86
N SER A 262 -14.72 18.13 -1.78
CA SER A 262 -15.53 16.93 -1.65
C SER A 262 -16.89 17.05 -2.35
N CYS A 263 -17.24 18.18 -2.95
CA CYS A 263 -18.56 18.47 -3.54
C CYS A 263 -19.70 18.27 -2.52
N HIS A 264 -19.44 18.39 -1.23
CA HIS A 264 -20.38 18.19 -0.13
C HIS A 264 -21.12 16.85 -0.15
N LEU A 265 -20.58 15.81 -0.79
CA LEU A 265 -21.26 14.51 -1.02
C LEU A 265 -21.65 13.77 0.28
N PHE A 266 -20.91 14.02 1.37
CA PHE A 266 -21.17 13.43 2.68
C PHE A 266 -21.63 14.45 3.73
N GLY A 267 -22.14 15.62 3.26
CA GLY A 267 -22.41 16.78 4.12
C GLY A 267 -21.11 17.45 4.58
N PRO A 268 -21.14 18.25 5.66
CA PRO A 268 -19.94 18.92 6.18
C PRO A 268 -18.95 17.87 6.72
N LEU A 269 -17.74 17.89 6.15
CA LEU A 269 -16.62 17.10 6.64
C LEU A 269 -15.89 17.87 7.76
N THR A 270 -15.63 17.19 8.87
CA THR A 270 -14.88 17.73 10.00
C THR A 270 -13.58 16.95 10.17
N LEU A 271 -12.46 17.66 10.37
CA LEU A 271 -11.15 17.06 10.54
C LEU A 271 -11.07 16.25 11.85
N ALA A 272 -10.79 14.96 11.74
CA ALA A 272 -10.73 14.02 12.87
C ALA A 272 -9.30 13.53 13.20
N SER A 273 -8.28 14.06 12.50
CA SER A 273 -6.88 13.73 12.75
C SER A 273 -5.96 14.85 12.27
N ARG A 274 -4.66 14.76 12.63
CA ARG A 274 -3.64 15.64 12.02
C ARG A 274 -3.52 15.36 10.52
N ARG A 275 -3.11 16.39 9.78
CA ARG A 275 -2.79 16.32 8.35
C ARG A 275 -1.35 15.86 8.17
N THR A 276 -1.11 14.86 7.32
CA THR A 276 0.24 14.40 6.96
C THR A 276 0.48 14.58 5.46
N VAL A 277 1.70 14.99 5.08
CA VAL A 277 2.06 15.28 3.70
C VAL A 277 3.04 14.24 3.17
N TRP A 278 2.74 13.67 1.99
CA TRP A 278 3.56 12.65 1.35
C TRP A 278 3.88 13.02 -0.10
N PRO A 279 5.13 12.85 -0.55
CA PRO A 279 5.46 13.04 -1.96
C PRO A 279 4.89 11.91 -2.81
N ILE A 280 4.34 12.25 -3.97
CA ILE A 280 3.85 11.28 -4.96
C ILE A 280 4.93 11.04 -5.99
N ILE A 281 5.42 9.81 -6.02
CA ILE A 281 6.40 9.32 -6.98
C ILE A 281 6.00 7.94 -7.49
N SER A 282 6.56 7.55 -8.62
CA SER A 282 6.63 6.17 -9.06
C SER A 282 8.08 5.72 -9.08
N GLN A 283 8.35 4.52 -8.60
CA GLN A 283 9.69 3.94 -8.59
C GLN A 283 9.61 2.46 -8.89
N VAL A 284 10.51 1.95 -9.71
CA VAL A 284 10.61 0.51 -10.02
C VAL A 284 12.07 0.11 -10.03
N ALA A 285 12.38 -0.95 -9.29
CA ALA A 285 13.69 -1.59 -9.33
C ALA A 285 13.90 -2.30 -10.68
N GLU A 286 15.09 -2.25 -11.23
CA GLU A 286 15.43 -2.92 -12.48
C GLU A 286 15.31 -4.44 -12.37
N ARG A 287 15.57 -4.95 -11.18
CA ARG A 287 15.38 -6.36 -10.84
C ARG A 287 14.63 -6.49 -9.50
N MET A 288 13.81 -7.54 -9.38
CA MET A 288 13.10 -7.87 -8.14
C MET A 288 13.96 -8.71 -7.17
N SER A 289 15.17 -9.09 -7.59
CA SER A 289 16.06 -9.94 -6.81
C SER A 289 17.53 -9.72 -7.17
N ALA A 290 18.40 -10.04 -6.23
CA ALA A 290 19.84 -10.19 -6.39
C ALA A 290 20.32 -11.48 -5.70
N GLU A 291 21.63 -11.74 -5.62
CA GLU A 291 22.15 -12.92 -4.93
C GLU A 291 21.65 -12.96 -3.48
N ARG A 292 20.91 -14.00 -3.10
CA ARG A 292 20.31 -14.20 -1.76
C ARG A 292 19.35 -13.08 -1.29
N VAL A 293 18.92 -12.19 -2.17
CA VAL A 293 18.07 -11.04 -1.84
C VAL A 293 16.83 -11.05 -2.70
N ALA A 294 15.65 -10.94 -2.07
CA ALA A 294 14.38 -10.61 -2.71
C ALA A 294 13.95 -9.21 -2.31
N LEU A 295 13.64 -8.35 -3.29
CA LEU A 295 13.08 -7.03 -3.06
C LEU A 295 11.57 -7.12 -3.06
N VAL A 296 10.93 -6.54 -2.06
CA VAL A 296 9.46 -6.46 -1.96
C VAL A 296 9.04 -5.02 -1.60
N ALA A 297 7.78 -4.72 -1.79
CA ALA A 297 7.20 -3.45 -1.37
C ALA A 297 7.96 -2.22 -1.93
N GLU A 298 8.09 -1.13 -1.14
CA GLU A 298 8.74 0.10 -1.59
C GLU A 298 10.23 -0.07 -1.91
N ALA A 299 10.89 -1.13 -1.46
CA ALA A 299 12.24 -1.45 -1.90
C ALA A 299 12.28 -1.88 -3.38
N ALA A 300 11.21 -2.51 -3.87
CA ALA A 300 11.05 -2.96 -5.25
C ALA A 300 10.26 -1.98 -6.12
N HIS A 301 9.16 -1.43 -5.61
CA HIS A 301 8.24 -0.58 -6.37
C HIS A 301 7.48 0.40 -5.47
N VAL A 302 7.35 1.64 -5.95
CA VAL A 302 6.51 2.69 -5.37
C VAL A 302 5.54 3.16 -6.44
N VAL A 303 4.28 3.36 -6.06
CA VAL A 303 3.23 3.83 -6.98
C VAL A 303 2.40 4.94 -6.33
N PRO A 304 1.80 5.84 -7.13
CA PRO A 304 0.78 6.75 -6.63
C PRO A 304 -0.35 6.01 -5.92
N PRO A 305 -0.97 6.58 -4.88
CA PRO A 305 -2.00 5.92 -4.07
C PRO A 305 -3.37 5.90 -4.79
N ILE A 306 -3.41 5.29 -5.98
CA ILE A 306 -4.60 5.13 -6.82
C ILE A 306 -5.01 3.66 -6.81
N GLY A 307 -6.28 3.37 -6.54
CA GLY A 307 -6.84 2.02 -6.59
C GLY A 307 -6.24 1.05 -5.57
N ALA A 308 -5.71 1.53 -4.44
CA ALA A 308 -5.15 0.73 -3.35
C ALA A 308 -4.02 -0.24 -3.78
N GLN A 309 -3.25 0.06 -4.82
CA GLN A 309 -2.31 -0.91 -5.42
C GLN A 309 -1.03 -1.13 -4.61
N GLY A 310 -0.52 -0.15 -3.85
CA GLY A 310 0.81 -0.20 -3.23
C GLY A 310 1.09 -1.47 -2.42
N LEU A 311 0.39 -1.64 -1.29
CA LEU A 311 0.60 -2.81 -0.42
C LEU A 311 0.05 -4.11 -1.03
N ASN A 312 -1.01 -4.04 -1.86
CA ASN A 312 -1.54 -5.22 -2.54
C ASN A 312 -0.53 -5.83 -3.53
N MET A 313 0.23 -5.00 -4.25
CA MET A 313 1.36 -5.45 -5.09
C MET A 313 2.43 -6.11 -4.22
N SER A 314 2.74 -5.54 -3.06
CA SER A 314 3.72 -6.07 -2.11
C SER A 314 3.31 -7.44 -1.55
N LEU A 315 2.03 -7.62 -1.22
CA LEU A 315 1.50 -8.93 -0.80
C LEU A 315 1.50 -9.94 -1.96
N GLY A 316 1.31 -9.47 -3.20
CA GLY A 316 1.52 -10.29 -4.40
C GLY A 316 2.97 -10.76 -4.55
N ASP A 317 3.96 -9.92 -4.21
CA ASP A 317 5.37 -10.31 -4.17
C ASP A 317 5.60 -11.40 -3.13
N MET A 318 5.10 -11.20 -1.91
CA MET A 318 5.22 -12.16 -0.82
C MET A 318 4.55 -13.49 -1.14
N ARG A 319 3.37 -13.48 -1.79
CA ARG A 319 2.66 -14.68 -2.21
C ARG A 319 3.50 -15.52 -3.16
N VAL A 320 4.05 -14.92 -4.22
CA VAL A 320 4.88 -15.63 -5.19
C VAL A 320 6.16 -16.15 -4.55
N LEU A 321 6.80 -15.35 -3.69
CA LEU A 321 8.02 -15.75 -3.01
C LEU A 321 7.77 -16.92 -2.04
N LEU A 322 6.65 -16.88 -1.30
CA LEU A 322 6.22 -17.98 -0.40
C LEU A 322 5.91 -19.25 -1.17
N GLU A 323 5.17 -19.16 -2.28
CA GLU A 323 4.87 -20.31 -3.15
C GLU A 323 6.17 -21.01 -3.61
N LEU A 324 7.16 -20.24 -4.04
CA LEU A 324 8.45 -20.76 -4.46
C LEU A 324 9.25 -21.38 -3.30
N ALA A 325 9.24 -20.72 -2.14
CA ALA A 325 9.93 -21.22 -0.95
C ALA A 325 9.33 -22.51 -0.43
N GLN A 326 8.00 -22.66 -0.46
CA GLN A 326 7.31 -23.88 -0.03
C GLN A 326 7.43 -25.03 -1.03
N ALA A 327 7.52 -24.73 -2.33
CA ALA A 327 7.67 -25.74 -3.38
C ALA A 327 9.03 -26.46 -3.33
N ALA A 328 10.09 -25.77 -2.89
CA ALA A 328 11.45 -26.30 -2.77
C ALA A 328 12.19 -25.64 -1.59
N PRO A 329 11.87 -26.02 -0.33
CA PRO A 329 12.45 -25.37 0.84
C PRO A 329 13.99 -25.49 0.92
N GLU A 330 14.56 -26.56 0.40
CA GLU A 330 16.01 -26.76 0.30
C GLU A 330 16.69 -25.74 -0.61
N ARG A 331 15.95 -25.18 -1.55
CA ARG A 331 16.41 -24.18 -2.54
C ARG A 331 16.14 -22.73 -2.13
N LEU A 332 15.67 -22.50 -0.91
CA LEU A 332 15.34 -21.17 -0.41
C LEU A 332 16.47 -20.17 -0.68
N GLY A 333 16.16 -19.13 -1.42
CA GLY A 333 17.07 -18.03 -1.74
C GLY A 333 18.16 -18.38 -2.77
N ASP A 334 18.13 -19.55 -3.43
CA ASP A 334 19.06 -19.85 -4.51
C ASP A 334 18.77 -19.01 -5.77
N HIS A 335 19.73 -18.98 -6.68
CA HIS A 335 19.62 -18.20 -7.91
C HIS A 335 18.39 -18.58 -8.75
N ALA A 336 18.07 -19.87 -8.86
CA ALA A 336 16.96 -20.31 -9.71
C ALA A 336 15.60 -19.95 -9.13
N MET A 337 15.43 -20.03 -7.80
CA MET A 337 14.23 -19.53 -7.11
C MET A 337 14.07 -18.02 -7.32
N LEU A 338 15.12 -17.25 -7.08
CA LEU A 338 15.11 -15.79 -7.15
C LEU A 338 14.95 -15.27 -8.59
N ASP A 339 15.52 -15.96 -9.58
CA ASP A 339 15.31 -15.64 -10.97
C ASP A 339 13.86 -15.94 -11.43
N THR A 340 13.28 -17.03 -10.91
CA THR A 340 11.86 -17.32 -11.14
C THR A 340 10.94 -16.30 -10.49
N TYR A 341 11.25 -15.87 -9.26
CA TYR A 341 10.55 -14.78 -8.58
C TYR A 341 10.61 -13.48 -9.41
N HIS A 342 11.80 -13.08 -9.85
CA HIS A 342 11.98 -11.91 -10.71
C HIS A 342 11.12 -11.99 -11.98
N ARG A 343 11.19 -13.10 -12.74
CA ARG A 343 10.42 -13.26 -13.99
C ARG A 343 8.91 -13.18 -13.78
N ARG A 344 8.39 -13.83 -12.71
CA ARG A 344 6.95 -13.82 -12.42
C ARG A 344 6.45 -12.43 -12.00
N ARG A 345 7.24 -11.68 -11.23
CA ARG A 345 6.79 -10.42 -10.65
C ARG A 345 7.12 -9.18 -11.48
N HIS A 346 8.32 -9.12 -12.08
CA HIS A 346 8.81 -7.90 -12.71
C HIS A 346 7.91 -7.44 -13.87
N LEU A 347 7.44 -8.34 -14.73
CA LEU A 347 6.55 -7.99 -15.83
C LEU A 347 5.19 -7.47 -15.32
N GLU A 348 4.60 -8.16 -14.34
CA GLU A 348 3.33 -7.74 -13.75
C GLU A 348 3.44 -6.37 -13.05
N VAL A 349 4.49 -6.19 -12.24
CA VAL A 349 4.78 -4.91 -11.55
C VAL A 349 4.92 -3.78 -12.57
N ARG A 350 5.70 -3.95 -13.64
CA ARG A 350 5.87 -2.93 -14.67
C ARG A 350 4.57 -2.58 -15.37
N ALA A 351 3.75 -3.58 -15.72
CA ALA A 351 2.46 -3.35 -16.35
C ALA A 351 1.53 -2.55 -15.42
N ARG A 352 1.44 -2.92 -14.12
CA ARG A 352 0.64 -2.19 -13.13
C ARG A 352 1.14 -0.77 -12.92
N VAL A 353 2.45 -0.58 -12.76
CA VAL A 353 3.04 0.76 -12.59
C VAL A 353 2.74 1.65 -13.79
N THR A 354 2.84 1.12 -15.02
CA THR A 354 2.48 1.87 -16.24
C THR A 354 1.00 2.25 -16.26
N GLY A 355 0.11 1.32 -15.90
CA GLY A 355 -1.33 1.61 -15.81
C GLY A 355 -1.66 2.69 -14.78
N ILE A 356 -1.05 2.60 -13.59
CA ILE A 356 -1.22 3.59 -12.52
C ILE A 356 -0.63 4.96 -12.93
N ASP A 357 0.52 5.00 -13.62
CA ASP A 357 1.10 6.24 -14.16
C ASP A 357 0.15 6.93 -15.14
N LEU A 358 -0.47 6.18 -16.04
CA LEU A 358 -1.47 6.71 -16.98
C LEU A 358 -2.70 7.27 -16.25
N LEU A 359 -3.24 6.54 -15.27
CA LEU A 359 -4.36 7.00 -14.47
C LEU A 359 -4.00 8.26 -13.67
N ASN A 360 -2.81 8.31 -13.07
CA ASN A 360 -2.35 9.48 -12.35
C ASN A 360 -2.23 10.70 -13.25
N ARG A 361 -1.62 10.54 -14.44
CA ARG A 361 -1.54 11.64 -15.43
C ARG A 361 -2.90 12.13 -15.89
N ALA A 362 -3.86 11.20 -16.10
CA ALA A 362 -5.24 11.57 -16.44
C ALA A 362 -5.92 12.36 -15.31
N SER A 363 -5.65 12.00 -14.04
CA SER A 363 -6.22 12.73 -12.89
C SER A 363 -5.64 14.15 -12.71
N MET A 364 -4.41 14.37 -13.18
CA MET A 364 -3.72 15.67 -13.11
C MET A 364 -4.18 16.70 -14.14
N MET A 365 -4.95 16.31 -15.16
CA MET A 365 -5.30 17.17 -16.29
C MET A 365 -5.99 18.45 -15.85
N ARG A 366 -5.46 19.60 -16.31
CA ARG A 366 -5.95 20.96 -15.98
C ARG A 366 -6.80 21.56 -17.07
N ALA A 367 -6.43 21.38 -18.34
CA ALA A 367 -7.13 21.96 -19.46
C ALA A 367 -8.57 21.42 -19.54
N GLN A 368 -9.55 22.31 -19.67
CA GLN A 368 -10.96 21.95 -19.69
C GLN A 368 -11.29 20.86 -20.74
N PRO A 369 -10.82 20.95 -21.99
CA PRO A 369 -11.11 19.90 -22.99
C PRO A 369 -10.60 18.52 -22.58
N LEU A 370 -9.47 18.43 -21.86
CA LEU A 370 -8.93 17.15 -21.38
C LEU A 370 -9.75 16.60 -20.19
N ARG A 371 -10.25 17.47 -19.32
CA ARG A 371 -11.17 17.08 -18.24
C ARG A 371 -12.50 16.58 -18.82
N ASP A 372 -12.99 17.22 -19.88
CA ASP A 372 -14.22 16.79 -20.55
C ASP A 372 -14.03 15.44 -21.26
N ALA A 373 -12.88 15.24 -21.91
CA ALA A 373 -12.54 13.94 -22.50
C ALA A 373 -12.42 12.83 -21.44
N ARG A 374 -11.88 13.13 -20.24
CA ARG A 374 -11.85 12.18 -19.12
C ARG A 374 -13.25 11.79 -18.65
N ALA A 375 -14.16 12.76 -18.51
CA ALA A 375 -15.55 12.51 -18.11
C ALA A 375 -16.26 11.61 -19.16
N GLN A 376 -16.09 11.89 -20.44
CA GLN A 376 -16.64 11.06 -21.52
C GLN A 376 -16.02 9.65 -21.53
N GLY A 377 -14.70 9.54 -21.30
CA GLY A 377 -14.01 8.25 -21.22
C GLY A 377 -14.51 7.40 -20.04
N LEU A 378 -14.76 7.99 -18.90
CA LEU A 378 -15.35 7.29 -17.74
C LEU A 378 -16.74 6.76 -18.08
N ASP A 379 -17.56 7.56 -18.73
CA ASP A 379 -18.92 7.17 -19.15
C ASP A 379 -18.90 6.04 -20.18
N ALA A 380 -18.03 6.13 -21.18
CA ALA A 380 -17.87 5.10 -22.20
C ALA A 380 -17.42 3.74 -21.60
N ILE A 381 -16.42 3.77 -20.71
CA ILE A 381 -15.93 2.56 -20.01
C ILE A 381 -17.05 1.93 -19.16
N TYR A 382 -17.79 2.75 -18.46
CA TYR A 382 -18.87 2.27 -17.59
C TYR A 382 -20.02 1.64 -18.40
N SER A 383 -20.38 2.22 -19.54
CA SER A 383 -21.49 1.80 -20.37
C SER A 383 -21.27 0.44 -21.06
N LEU A 384 -20.01 0.02 -21.21
CA LEU A 384 -19.64 -1.24 -21.83
C LEU A 384 -19.43 -2.33 -20.77
N ALA A 385 -20.49 -3.05 -20.39
CA ALA A 385 -20.47 -4.03 -19.31
C ALA A 385 -19.29 -5.05 -19.37
N PRO A 386 -18.90 -5.64 -20.52
CA PRO A 386 -17.75 -6.53 -20.57
C PRO A 386 -16.43 -5.83 -20.23
N VAL A 387 -16.24 -4.59 -20.73
CA VAL A 387 -15.04 -3.78 -20.45
C VAL A 387 -15.00 -3.41 -18.99
N ARG A 388 -16.13 -2.93 -18.43
CA ARG A 388 -16.28 -2.59 -17.02
C ARG A 388 -15.90 -3.77 -16.13
N LYS A 389 -16.51 -4.95 -16.33
CA LYS A 389 -16.23 -6.16 -15.53
C LYS A 389 -14.77 -6.62 -15.65
N THR A 390 -14.18 -6.57 -16.83
CA THR A 390 -12.77 -6.90 -17.04
C THR A 390 -11.85 -5.95 -16.26
N LEU A 391 -12.10 -4.63 -16.31
CA LEU A 391 -11.32 -3.65 -15.57
C LEU A 391 -11.47 -3.82 -14.05
N MET A 392 -12.69 -4.12 -13.57
CA MET A 392 -12.93 -4.43 -12.16
C MET A 392 -12.13 -5.66 -11.73
N GLN A 393 -12.14 -6.75 -12.49
CA GLN A 393 -11.37 -7.97 -12.22
C GLN A 393 -9.85 -7.71 -12.25
N MET A 394 -9.37 -6.91 -13.20
CA MET A 394 -7.95 -6.51 -13.25
C MET A 394 -7.55 -5.66 -12.03
N GLY A 395 -8.42 -4.74 -11.62
CA GLY A 395 -8.24 -3.91 -10.42
C GLY A 395 -8.14 -4.74 -9.16
N LEU A 396 -8.99 -5.76 -9.01
CA LEU A 396 -8.94 -6.70 -7.88
C LEU A 396 -7.69 -7.59 -7.86
N GLY A 397 -7.00 -7.74 -8.99
CA GLY A 397 -5.93 -8.72 -9.11
C GLY A 397 -6.43 -10.17 -9.15
N ALA A 398 -7.70 -10.36 -9.42
CA ALA A 398 -8.39 -11.66 -9.48
C ALA A 398 -8.17 -12.39 -10.82
N ARG A 399 -6.92 -12.52 -11.27
CA ARG A 399 -6.55 -13.62 -12.15
C ARG A 399 -5.79 -14.61 -11.29
N GLY A 400 -6.55 -15.64 -10.88
CA GLY A 400 -6.10 -16.76 -10.08
C GLY A 400 -4.95 -17.53 -10.68
#